data_6cb26358f7b10bd7a773f52310fabdcf
#
_entry.id   6cb26358f7b10bd7a773f52310fabdcf
#
_cell.length_a   1.000
_cell.length_b   1.000
_cell.length_c   1.000
_cell.angle_alpha   90.00
_cell.angle_beta   90.00
_cell.angle_gamma   90.00
#
_symmetry.space_group_name_H-M   'P 1'
#
loop_
_entity.id
_entity.type
_entity.pdbx_description
1 polymer ?
#
loop_
_entity_poly.entity_id
_entity_poly.type
_entity_poly.pdbx_seq_one_letter_code
_entity_poly.pdbx_strand_id
1 'polypeptide(L)'
;MKIHAIISFLCLASVALGTSCKDDETHFLQRSHDALSFPYLNSTKELLVLTNGSWKITPDDTWISCSPGEGNGAPKEQAVNITVAQNDGAERTGSVTLSDGLKELVIRVTQEDGFFTVGSPEIAPSFDLYEELVDKRVTIPYQKSKPGYKADVTATLEGA
;
A
#
# COMPACT_ATOMS: atom_id res chain seq x y z
N MET A 1 58.45 -76.13 -22.79
CA MET A 1 57.48 -75.35 -23.55
C MET A 1 56.74 -74.38 -22.60
N LYS A 2 57.17 -73.12 -22.56
CA LYS A 2 56.64 -72.09 -21.64
C LYS A 2 55.88 -71.04 -22.43
N ILE A 3 54.59 -70.94 -22.17
CA ILE A 3 53.72 -69.95 -22.79
C ILE A 3 53.68 -68.73 -21.88
N HIS A 4 54.15 -67.63 -22.43
CA HIS A 4 54.07 -66.32 -21.67
C HIS A 4 52.78 -65.64 -22.11
N ALA A 5 51.88 -65.47 -21.16
CA ALA A 5 50.66 -64.65 -21.35
C ALA A 5 51.03 -63.19 -21.07
N ILE A 6 50.87 -62.37 -22.09
CA ILE A 6 50.99 -60.91 -21.98
C ILE A 6 49.64 -60.34 -21.50
N ILE A 7 49.56 -59.86 -20.27
CA ILE A 7 48.39 -59.15 -19.76
C ILE A 7 48.53 -57.69 -20.16
N SER A 8 47.74 -57.30 -21.15
CA SER A 8 47.61 -55.90 -21.56
C SER A 8 46.72 -55.17 -20.56
N PHE A 9 47.33 -54.23 -19.81
CA PHE A 9 46.66 -53.39 -18.83
C PHE A 9 46.01 -52.21 -19.57
N LEU A 10 44.70 -52.33 -19.85
CA LEU A 10 43.90 -51.24 -20.44
C LEU A 10 43.52 -50.26 -19.34
N CYS A 11 44.24 -49.13 -19.29
CA CYS A 11 43.96 -48.04 -18.38
C CYS A 11 42.70 -47.30 -18.86
N LEU A 12 41.57 -47.59 -18.26
CA LEU A 12 40.29 -46.86 -18.49
C LEU A 12 40.35 -45.51 -17.78
N ALA A 13 40.66 -44.46 -18.52
CA ALA A 13 40.52 -43.08 -18.03
C ALA A 13 39.04 -42.75 -17.88
N SER A 14 38.52 -42.87 -16.67
CA SER A 14 37.22 -42.35 -16.29
C SER A 14 37.28 -40.83 -16.29
N VAL A 15 36.76 -40.21 -17.36
CA VAL A 15 36.45 -38.78 -17.38
C VAL A 15 35.27 -38.58 -16.47
N ALA A 16 35.53 -38.11 -15.23
CA ALA A 16 34.51 -37.57 -14.35
C ALA A 16 33.96 -36.27 -14.97
N LEU A 17 32.85 -36.39 -15.69
CA LEU A 17 32.00 -35.26 -16.01
C LEU A 17 31.48 -34.71 -14.68
N GLY A 18 32.18 -33.72 -14.14
CA GLY A 18 31.65 -32.89 -13.08
C GLY A 18 30.43 -32.13 -13.63
N THR A 19 29.25 -32.68 -13.41
CA THR A 19 28.03 -31.90 -13.49
C THR A 19 28.11 -30.88 -12.34
N SER A 20 28.60 -29.67 -12.66
CA SER A 20 28.37 -28.52 -11.87
C SER A 20 26.84 -28.36 -11.78
N CYS A 21 26.22 -28.83 -10.72
CA CYS A 21 24.93 -28.29 -10.30
C CYS A 21 25.15 -26.79 -10.11
N LYS A 22 24.86 -25.97 -11.13
CA LYS A 22 24.44 -24.63 -10.87
C LYS A 22 23.18 -24.81 -10.04
N ASP A 23 23.25 -24.47 -8.75
CA ASP A 23 22.04 -24.14 -7.99
C ASP A 23 21.39 -23.04 -8.79
N ASP A 24 20.35 -23.40 -9.53
CA ASP A 24 19.47 -22.47 -10.21
C ASP A 24 18.75 -21.78 -9.06
N GLU A 25 19.32 -20.68 -8.55
CA GLU A 25 18.69 -19.89 -7.49
C GLU A 25 17.32 -19.49 -8.00
N THR A 26 16.30 -20.19 -7.51
CA THR A 26 14.93 -19.99 -7.93
C THR A 26 14.58 -18.54 -7.64
N HIS A 27 14.37 -17.77 -8.71
CA HIS A 27 13.96 -16.38 -8.61
C HIS A 27 12.68 -16.25 -7.79
N PHE A 28 12.65 -15.38 -6.82
CA PHE A 28 11.46 -15.09 -6.04
C PHE A 28 11.31 -13.60 -5.72
N LEU A 29 10.06 -13.16 -5.69
CA LEU A 29 9.63 -11.86 -5.19
C LEU A 29 8.39 -12.09 -4.33
N GLN A 30 8.45 -11.63 -3.08
CA GLN A 30 7.39 -11.78 -2.08
C GLN A 30 7.13 -10.48 -1.33
N ARG A 31 5.92 -10.34 -0.80
CA ARG A 31 5.48 -9.22 0.02
C ARG A 31 4.71 -9.71 1.24
N SER A 32 4.70 -8.94 2.32
CA SER A 32 3.98 -9.29 3.55
C SER A 32 2.47 -9.13 3.45
N HIS A 33 1.97 -8.22 2.60
CA HIS A 33 0.55 -7.88 2.49
C HIS A 33 0.12 -7.70 1.03
N ASP A 34 -1.07 -8.18 0.70
CA ASP A 34 -1.72 -7.99 -0.60
C ASP A 34 -2.55 -6.70 -0.66
N ALA A 35 -2.95 -6.20 0.51
CA ALA A 35 -3.71 -4.98 0.66
C ALA A 35 -3.38 -4.27 1.98
N LEU A 36 -3.45 -2.94 1.96
CA LEU A 36 -3.25 -2.08 3.11
C LEU A 36 -4.45 -1.12 3.21
N SER A 37 -5.05 -1.03 4.40
CA SER A 37 -6.13 -0.08 4.69
C SER A 37 -5.64 1.01 5.62
N PHE A 38 -5.95 2.26 5.31
CA PHE A 38 -5.49 3.45 6.02
C PHE A 38 -6.67 4.26 6.53
N PRO A 39 -6.53 4.95 7.67
CA PRO A 39 -7.48 5.97 8.09
C PRO A 39 -7.43 7.17 7.15
N TYR A 40 -8.42 8.08 7.24
CA TYR A 40 -8.46 9.30 6.42
C TYR A 40 -7.28 10.25 6.67
N LEU A 41 -6.68 10.22 7.86
CA LEU A 41 -5.52 11.04 8.19
C LEU A 41 -4.26 10.57 7.47
N ASN A 42 -3.31 11.50 7.31
CA ASN A 42 -1.96 11.14 6.90
C ASN A 42 -1.41 10.04 7.81
N SER A 43 -0.97 8.95 7.23
CA SER A 43 -0.49 7.80 8.00
C SER A 43 0.45 6.92 7.17
N THR A 44 1.26 6.14 7.88
CA THR A 44 2.28 5.26 7.30
C THR A 44 2.08 3.83 7.81
N LYS A 45 2.25 2.87 6.90
CA LYS A 45 2.32 1.43 7.22
C LYS A 45 3.54 0.82 6.57
N GLU A 46 4.10 -0.18 7.22
CA GLU A 46 5.22 -0.94 6.73
C GLU A 46 4.76 -2.09 5.84
N LEU A 47 5.43 -2.25 4.70
CA LEU A 47 5.37 -3.41 3.82
C LEU A 47 6.74 -4.09 3.83
N LEU A 48 6.79 -5.38 4.11
CA LEU A 48 8.02 -6.15 4.02
C LEU A 48 8.15 -6.76 2.63
N VAL A 49 9.32 -6.62 2.03
CA VAL A 49 9.70 -7.14 0.72
C VAL A 49 10.83 -8.16 0.89
N LEU A 50 10.68 -9.33 0.31
CA LEU A 50 11.71 -10.36 0.26
C LEU A 50 11.93 -10.79 -1.19
N THR A 51 13.18 -10.66 -1.66
CA THR A 51 13.58 -11.04 -3.03
C THR A 51 15.08 -11.32 -3.09
N ASN A 52 15.50 -12.12 -4.04
CA ASN A 52 16.92 -12.34 -4.36
C ASN A 52 17.42 -11.47 -5.52
N GLY A 53 16.57 -10.61 -6.09
CA GLY A 53 16.90 -9.65 -7.15
C GLY A 53 16.73 -8.19 -6.73
N SER A 54 17.22 -7.26 -7.54
CA SER A 54 16.90 -5.83 -7.36
C SER A 54 15.40 -5.62 -7.54
N TRP A 55 14.82 -4.70 -6.77
CA TRP A 55 13.40 -4.41 -6.82
C TRP A 55 13.14 -2.92 -6.85
N LYS A 56 11.98 -2.57 -7.38
CA LYS A 56 11.44 -1.20 -7.38
C LYS A 56 9.98 -1.24 -6.96
N ILE A 57 9.55 -0.24 -6.19
CA ILE A 57 8.17 -0.06 -5.80
C ILE A 57 7.70 1.31 -6.29
N THR A 58 6.55 1.33 -6.97
CA THR A 58 6.01 2.53 -7.62
C THR A 58 4.57 2.72 -7.18
N PRO A 59 4.20 3.86 -6.58
CA PRO A 59 2.81 4.19 -6.35
C PRO A 59 2.14 4.59 -7.67
N ASP A 60 0.92 4.12 -7.88
CA ASP A 60 0.12 4.43 -9.08
C ASP A 60 -0.69 5.71 -8.91
N ASP A 61 -0.79 6.21 -7.67
CA ASP A 61 -1.56 7.39 -7.30
C ASP A 61 -0.68 8.44 -6.57
N THR A 62 -0.93 9.71 -6.85
CA THR A 62 -0.14 10.84 -6.30
C THR A 62 -0.30 11.06 -4.80
N TRP A 63 -1.36 10.49 -4.19
CA TRP A 63 -1.61 10.56 -2.75
C TRP A 63 -0.91 9.46 -1.94
N ILE A 64 -0.23 8.54 -2.63
CA ILE A 64 0.57 7.46 -2.04
C ILE A 64 2.05 7.76 -2.28
N SER A 65 2.89 7.47 -1.31
CA SER A 65 4.35 7.52 -1.44
C SER A 65 4.99 6.31 -0.79
N CYS A 66 6.13 5.88 -1.34
CA CYS A 66 6.88 4.71 -0.90
C CYS A 66 8.33 5.09 -0.57
N SER A 67 8.86 4.62 0.54
CA SER A 67 10.25 4.87 0.94
C SER A 67 10.85 3.69 1.72
N PRO A 68 11.98 3.10 1.27
CA PRO A 68 12.68 3.37 0.01
C PRO A 68 11.85 2.99 -1.22
N GLY A 69 12.09 3.62 -2.37
CA GLY A 69 11.42 3.34 -3.65
C GLY A 69 12.03 2.19 -4.43
N GLU A 70 13.23 1.74 -4.04
CA GLU A 70 13.96 0.65 -4.69
C GLU A 70 14.98 0.03 -3.72
N GLY A 71 15.45 -1.17 -4.05
CA GLY A 71 16.47 -1.87 -3.27
C GLY A 71 17.07 -3.05 -4.04
N ASN A 72 18.04 -3.68 -3.41
CA ASN A 72 18.67 -4.88 -3.92
C ASN A 72 18.19 -6.10 -3.14
N GLY A 73 18.25 -7.28 -3.76
CA GLY A 73 17.93 -8.53 -3.09
C GLY A 73 18.78 -8.75 -1.85
N ALA A 74 18.18 -9.30 -0.82
CA ALA A 74 18.82 -9.62 0.45
C ALA A 74 18.26 -10.94 1.00
N PRO A 75 19.05 -11.67 1.80
CA PRO A 75 18.58 -12.93 2.40
C PRO A 75 17.56 -12.73 3.53
N LYS A 76 17.11 -11.51 3.74
CA LYS A 76 16.12 -11.12 4.77
C LYS A 76 15.15 -10.08 4.23
N GLU A 77 14.00 -9.99 4.88
CA GLU A 77 12.98 -8.99 4.57
C GLU A 77 13.51 -7.56 4.68
N GLN A 78 13.09 -6.72 3.77
CA GLN A 78 13.40 -5.29 3.71
C GLN A 78 12.11 -4.50 3.92
N ALA A 79 12.15 -3.53 4.81
CA ALA A 79 11.01 -2.68 5.14
C ALA A 79 10.86 -1.55 4.12
N VAL A 80 9.63 -1.35 3.65
CA VAL A 80 9.21 -0.22 2.82
C VAL A 80 8.05 0.48 3.52
N ASN A 81 8.19 1.76 3.78
CA ASN A 81 7.13 2.59 4.34
C ASN A 81 6.21 3.06 3.22
N ILE A 82 4.94 2.68 3.30
CA ILE A 82 3.86 3.17 2.45
C ILE A 82 3.14 4.27 3.22
N THR A 83 3.19 5.49 2.72
CA THR A 83 2.58 6.66 3.35
C THR A 83 1.48 7.20 2.46
N VAL A 84 0.33 7.52 3.05
CA VAL A 84 -0.81 8.15 2.36
C VAL A 84 -1.01 9.58 2.84
N ALA A 85 -1.33 10.49 1.92
CA ALA A 85 -1.75 11.85 2.25
C ALA A 85 -3.16 11.84 2.85
N GLN A 86 -3.50 12.88 3.62
CA GLN A 86 -4.84 13.04 4.17
C GLN A 86 -5.90 12.99 3.07
N ASN A 87 -7.02 12.34 3.36
CA ASN A 87 -8.19 12.26 2.49
C ASN A 87 -9.32 13.14 3.08
N ASP A 88 -9.63 14.22 2.40
CA ASP A 88 -10.75 15.12 2.78
C ASP A 88 -12.02 14.83 1.99
N GLY A 89 -12.03 13.77 1.21
CA GLY A 89 -13.15 13.34 0.36
C GLY A 89 -13.73 11.98 0.76
N ALA A 90 -14.42 11.37 -0.18
CA ALA A 90 -14.95 10.02 -0.05
C ALA A 90 -13.84 8.97 0.10
N GLU A 91 -14.18 7.77 0.53
CA GLU A 91 -13.28 6.61 0.51
C GLU A 91 -12.61 6.48 -0.86
N ARG A 92 -11.31 6.25 -0.88
CA ARG A 92 -10.54 6.09 -2.11
C ARG A 92 -9.71 4.83 -2.10
N THR A 93 -9.51 4.27 -3.27
CA THR A 93 -8.67 3.10 -3.51
C THR A 93 -7.63 3.46 -4.55
N GLY A 94 -6.42 3.01 -4.31
CA GLY A 94 -5.28 3.10 -5.22
C GLY A 94 -4.46 1.84 -5.14
N SER A 95 -3.29 1.86 -5.76
CA SER A 95 -2.38 0.73 -5.76
C SER A 95 -0.91 1.15 -5.72
N VAL A 96 -0.09 0.17 -5.38
CA VAL A 96 1.35 0.25 -5.41
C VAL A 96 1.87 -0.99 -6.12
N THR A 97 2.69 -0.81 -7.13
CA THR A 97 3.28 -1.91 -7.90
C THR A 97 4.71 -2.18 -7.45
N LEU A 98 4.97 -3.39 -6.94
CA LEU A 98 6.30 -3.91 -6.61
C LEU A 98 6.78 -4.78 -7.75
N SER A 99 7.93 -4.45 -8.36
CA SER A 99 8.49 -5.17 -9.50
C SER A 99 9.99 -5.43 -9.31
N ASP A 100 10.46 -6.56 -9.78
CA ASP A 100 11.89 -6.88 -9.89
C ASP A 100 12.34 -7.02 -11.35
N GLY A 101 11.48 -6.60 -12.28
CA GLY A 101 11.72 -6.68 -13.72
C GLY A 101 11.33 -8.02 -14.35
N LEU A 102 11.10 -9.07 -13.57
CA LEU A 102 10.63 -10.38 -14.02
C LEU A 102 9.21 -10.68 -13.55
N LYS A 103 8.86 -10.17 -12.38
CA LYS A 103 7.55 -10.35 -11.75
C LYS A 103 7.04 -9.03 -11.21
N GLU A 104 5.73 -8.85 -11.26
CA GLU A 104 5.04 -7.70 -10.66
C GLU A 104 3.99 -8.17 -9.65
N LEU A 105 3.95 -7.48 -8.53
CA LEU A 105 2.99 -7.70 -7.45
C LEU A 105 2.29 -6.39 -7.14
N VAL A 106 0.99 -6.38 -7.29
CA VAL A 106 0.16 -5.19 -7.00
C VAL A 106 -0.37 -5.28 -5.56
N ILE A 107 -0.13 -4.23 -4.79
CA ILE A 107 -0.64 -4.05 -3.43
C ILE A 107 -1.78 -3.04 -3.50
N ARG A 108 -2.98 -3.45 -3.11
CA ARG A 108 -4.13 -2.54 -3.02
C ARG A 108 -4.00 -1.64 -1.81
N VAL A 109 -4.26 -0.35 -1.99
CA VAL A 109 -4.30 0.65 -0.92
C VAL A 109 -5.71 1.22 -0.84
N THR A 110 -6.36 1.08 0.32
CA THR A 110 -7.68 1.68 0.58
C THR A 110 -7.53 2.71 1.68
N GLN A 111 -8.09 3.88 1.50
CA GLN A 111 -8.11 4.92 2.51
C GLN A 111 -9.54 5.36 2.79
N GLU A 112 -9.87 5.38 4.09
CA GLU A 112 -11.18 5.77 4.57
C GLU A 112 -11.57 7.20 4.17
N ASP A 113 -12.86 7.44 4.09
CA ASP A 113 -13.44 8.75 3.86
C ASP A 113 -13.18 9.71 5.01
N GLY A 114 -12.95 10.97 4.69
CA GLY A 114 -12.75 12.05 5.64
C GLY A 114 -13.72 13.22 5.45
N PHE A 115 -14.78 13.03 4.69
CA PHE A 115 -15.71 14.12 4.41
C PHE A 115 -16.69 14.39 5.58
N PHE A 116 -17.21 15.57 5.56
CA PHE A 116 -18.22 16.06 6.47
C PHE A 116 -19.51 16.35 5.68
N THR A 117 -20.62 15.79 6.13
CA THR A 117 -21.93 16.00 5.48
C THR A 117 -22.82 16.80 6.43
N VAL A 118 -23.33 17.92 5.95
CA VAL A 118 -24.38 18.70 6.62
C VAL A 118 -25.73 18.21 6.13
N GLY A 119 -26.57 17.73 7.03
CA GLY A 119 -27.95 17.40 6.70
C GLY A 119 -28.74 18.65 6.34
N SER A 120 -29.81 18.50 5.59
CA SER A 120 -30.74 19.61 5.35
C SER A 120 -31.21 20.16 6.69
N PRO A 121 -31.04 21.46 6.95
CA PRO A 121 -31.57 22.05 8.17
C PRO A 121 -33.10 21.95 8.12
N GLU A 122 -33.70 21.27 9.08
CA GLU A 122 -35.13 21.48 9.35
C GLU A 122 -35.28 22.86 10.00
N ILE A 123 -35.28 23.88 9.17
CA ILE A 123 -35.62 25.23 9.61
C ILE A 123 -37.09 25.43 9.34
N ALA A 124 -37.91 25.31 10.35
CA ALA A 124 -39.22 25.87 10.37
C ALA A 124 -39.41 26.75 11.62
N PRO A 125 -38.60 27.79 11.86
CA PRO A 125 -39.04 28.83 12.77
C PRO A 125 -39.91 29.77 11.93
N SER A 126 -41.23 29.76 12.13
CA SER A 126 -42.03 30.91 11.86
C SER A 126 -41.61 31.98 12.87
N PHE A 127 -40.87 32.98 12.38
CA PHE A 127 -40.58 34.17 13.19
C PHE A 127 -41.78 35.10 13.08
N ASP A 128 -42.45 35.32 14.22
CA ASP A 128 -43.42 36.40 14.28
C ASP A 128 -42.60 37.71 14.34
N LEU A 129 -42.94 38.68 13.50
CA LEU A 129 -42.23 39.95 13.35
C LEU A 129 -42.10 40.77 14.65
N TYR A 130 -42.78 40.37 15.71
CA TYR A 130 -42.86 41.07 17.01
C TYR A 130 -42.23 40.30 18.19
N GLU A 131 -41.70 39.08 17.96
CA GLU A 131 -40.97 38.39 19.01
C GLU A 131 -39.50 38.83 19.06
N GLU A 132 -39.08 39.30 20.23
CA GLU A 132 -37.66 39.51 20.49
C GLU A 132 -36.84 38.25 20.18
N LEU A 133 -35.79 38.39 19.36
CA LEU A 133 -34.90 37.28 18.93
C LEU A 133 -33.98 36.81 20.09
N VAL A 134 -34.44 36.83 21.31
CA VAL A 134 -33.69 36.40 22.48
C VAL A 134 -33.71 34.87 22.51
N ASP A 135 -32.54 34.26 22.45
CA ASP A 135 -32.29 32.81 22.58
C ASP A 135 -32.87 31.87 21.52
N LYS A 136 -33.14 32.34 20.30
CA LYS A 136 -33.51 31.41 19.21
C LYS A 136 -32.30 30.66 18.71
N ARG A 137 -32.28 29.34 18.93
CA ARG A 137 -31.22 28.44 18.50
C ARG A 137 -31.68 27.65 17.28
N VAL A 138 -30.89 27.69 16.23
CA VAL A 138 -31.06 26.81 15.08
C VAL A 138 -30.16 25.62 15.27
N THR A 139 -30.72 24.43 15.27
CA THR A 139 -29.93 23.18 15.28
C THR A 139 -29.77 22.67 13.87
N ILE A 140 -28.55 22.63 13.41
CA ILE A 140 -28.23 22.06 12.10
C ILE A 140 -27.66 20.66 12.36
N PRO A 141 -28.38 19.60 11.95
CA PRO A 141 -27.87 18.27 12.07
C PRO A 141 -26.66 18.09 11.14
N TYR A 142 -25.61 17.50 11.63
CA TYR A 142 -24.44 17.17 10.82
C TYR A 142 -23.96 15.76 11.12
N GLN A 143 -23.36 15.14 10.10
CA GLN A 143 -22.66 13.85 10.24
C GLN A 143 -21.19 14.06 9.97
N LYS A 144 -20.38 13.55 10.87
CA LYS A 144 -18.93 13.42 10.65
C LYS A 144 -18.64 11.99 10.22
N SER A 145 -17.83 11.83 9.20
CA SER A 145 -17.38 10.51 8.80
C SER A 145 -16.57 9.82 9.91
N LYS A 146 -15.80 10.59 10.68
CA LYS A 146 -14.95 10.08 11.75
C LYS A 146 -14.90 11.01 12.98
N PRO A 147 -14.68 10.45 14.18
CA PRO A 147 -14.37 11.23 15.38
C PRO A 147 -13.10 12.05 15.18
N GLY A 148 -13.13 13.31 15.52
CA GLY A 148 -11.96 14.21 15.44
C GLY A 148 -11.82 14.98 14.13
N TYR A 149 -12.60 14.68 13.08
CA TYR A 149 -12.69 15.52 11.91
C TYR A 149 -13.15 16.93 12.28
N LYS A 150 -12.41 17.95 11.82
CA LYS A 150 -12.74 19.36 12.04
C LYS A 150 -13.20 19.96 10.72
N ALA A 151 -14.37 20.61 10.74
CA ALA A 151 -14.87 21.39 9.62
C ALA A 151 -15.21 22.78 10.11
N ASP A 152 -14.86 23.79 9.34
CA ASP A 152 -15.30 25.16 9.55
C ASP A 152 -16.68 25.32 8.91
N VAL A 153 -17.65 25.64 9.72
CA VAL A 153 -19.04 25.87 9.27
C VAL A 153 -19.29 27.36 9.30
N THR A 154 -19.56 27.96 8.15
CA THR A 154 -19.96 29.36 8.01
C THR A 154 -21.43 29.42 7.64
N ALA A 155 -22.23 30.08 8.46
CA ALA A 155 -23.61 30.40 8.15
C ALA A 155 -23.71 31.85 7.66
N THR A 156 -24.29 32.05 6.50
CA THR A 156 -24.60 33.39 5.95
C THR A 156 -26.10 33.58 5.98
N LEU A 157 -26.54 34.65 6.63
CA LEU A 157 -27.93 35.10 6.58
C LEU A 157 -28.07 36.00 5.35
N GLU A 158 -28.80 35.55 4.35
CA GLU A 158 -29.23 36.44 3.28
C GLU A 158 -30.49 37.18 3.77
N GLY A 159 -30.36 38.47 3.99
CA GLY A 159 -31.46 39.33 4.38
C GLY A 159 -32.47 39.53 3.27
N ALA A 160 -33.74 39.63 3.62
CA ALA A 160 -34.83 40.02 2.73
C ALA A 160 -34.74 41.50 2.40
#